data_e0bbdb0620e01fa4f8574a0da055a008
#
_entry.id   e0bbdb0620e01fa4f8574a0da055a008
#
_cell.length_a   1.000
_cell.length_b   1.000
_cell.length_c   1.000
_cell.angle_alpha   90.00
_cell.angle_beta   90.00
_cell.angle_gamma   90.00
#
_symmetry.space_group_name_H-M   'P 1'
#
loop_
_entity.id
_entity.type
_entity.pdbx_description
1 polymer ?
#
loop_
_entity_poly.entity_id
_entity_poly.type
_entity_poly.pdbx_seq_one_letter_code
_entity_poly.pdbx_strand_id
1 'polypeptide(L)'
;MKRLQGLGASMLLVLAMVPFGSVQADTTLNVVTAGDQNMVDYVNNYLAPRFEKMNPGVKVRAVGTGPGDAGSQKIYEKLSAQSKAGAAAWDVDVAVIHQRGAATMVKENLLLPYRNDVSVGKLVSRDTAKNALGANVDGYVLPMFHSQIAFAYNPDVVKTPPKSFTELNEWVRKNPKQFGYNGVKGGMSGVGFVTGWVTAYSGMADKLEKGPYDPAMKPVIEKSLAGLKEFNQYVVMTPGNAGTLDMLNRGEIAMGPVWVDMFYTWMADGKLPPNMRVKLVAPGMPGQPMYYAVPVKANTKLAEEFIALATSPEVQAEGIVKRFNWYPGIDAKNLEGKLDEAAWKKLFADISPDDLQTKGKPFPIAPYFNDILEAYERKVAN
;
A
#
# COMPACT_ATOMS: atom_id res chain seq x y z
N MET A 1 -66.98 -13.32 -75.99
CA MET A 1 -65.57 -13.44 -76.42
C MET A 1 -64.84 -12.14 -76.20
N LYS A 2 -64.05 -12.01 -75.21
CA LYS A 2 -62.91 -11.02 -75.05
C LYS A 2 -62.05 -11.49 -73.92
N ARG A 3 -60.81 -11.88 -74.20
CA ARG A 3 -59.75 -12.26 -73.26
C ARG A 3 -59.21 -11.00 -72.64
N LEU A 4 -59.13 -10.96 -71.33
CA LEU A 4 -58.27 -10.01 -70.61
C LEU A 4 -56.95 -10.69 -70.18
N GLN A 5 -55.82 -10.19 -70.63
CA GLN A 5 -54.50 -10.55 -70.20
C GLN A 5 -54.20 -9.78 -68.96
N GLY A 6 -53.88 -10.52 -67.86
CA GLY A 6 -53.35 -9.90 -66.63
C GLY A 6 -51.84 -9.84 -66.67
N LEU A 7 -51.27 -8.61 -66.53
CA LEU A 7 -49.85 -8.38 -66.27
C LEU A 7 -49.52 -8.72 -64.77
N GLY A 8 -48.69 -9.71 -64.61
CA GLY A 8 -48.09 -9.97 -63.29
C GLY A 8 -46.88 -9.08 -63.07
N ALA A 9 -46.96 -8.16 -62.12
CA ALA A 9 -45.82 -7.37 -61.64
C ALA A 9 -45.08 -8.18 -60.55
N SER A 10 -43.91 -8.71 -60.89
CA SER A 10 -43.01 -9.31 -59.93
C SER A 10 -42.28 -8.23 -59.13
N MET A 11 -42.66 -8.07 -57.85
CA MET A 11 -41.98 -7.17 -56.89
C MET A 11 -40.75 -7.90 -56.30
N LEU A 12 -39.54 -7.55 -56.76
CA LEU A 12 -38.28 -8.00 -56.15
C LEU A 12 -38.11 -7.32 -54.79
N LEU A 13 -38.29 -8.11 -53.70
CA LEU A 13 -37.92 -7.67 -52.35
C LEU A 13 -36.40 -7.77 -52.20
N VAL A 14 -35.70 -6.61 -52.25
CA VAL A 14 -34.30 -6.51 -51.89
C VAL A 14 -34.20 -6.51 -50.36
N LEU A 15 -33.90 -7.64 -49.74
CA LEU A 15 -33.52 -7.70 -48.34
C LEU A 15 -32.13 -7.03 -48.19
N ALA A 16 -32.09 -5.80 -47.67
CA ALA A 16 -30.87 -5.19 -47.20
C ALA A 16 -30.37 -5.97 -45.97
N MET A 17 -29.33 -6.80 -46.13
CA MET A 17 -28.61 -7.36 -45.01
C MET A 17 -27.88 -6.20 -44.29
N VAL A 18 -28.47 -5.75 -43.19
CA VAL A 18 -27.77 -4.90 -42.19
C VAL A 18 -26.72 -5.82 -41.53
N PRO A 19 -25.43 -5.52 -41.59
CA PRO A 19 -24.44 -6.31 -40.84
C PRO A 19 -24.77 -6.17 -39.36
N PHE A 20 -25.21 -7.22 -38.72
CA PHE A 20 -25.20 -7.32 -37.28
C PHE A 20 -23.75 -7.24 -36.85
N GLY A 21 -23.29 -6.06 -36.45
CA GLY A 21 -22.05 -5.93 -35.71
C GLY A 21 -22.17 -6.84 -34.49
N SER A 22 -21.31 -7.83 -34.39
CA SER A 22 -21.17 -8.65 -33.21
C SER A 22 -20.91 -7.71 -32.03
N VAL A 23 -21.87 -7.54 -31.15
CA VAL A 23 -21.63 -6.94 -29.83
C VAL A 23 -20.70 -7.91 -29.13
N GLN A 24 -19.40 -7.65 -29.22
CA GLN A 24 -18.41 -8.37 -28.47
C GLN A 24 -18.69 -8.06 -27.00
N ALA A 25 -19.03 -9.08 -26.22
CA ALA A 25 -19.24 -8.90 -24.78
C ALA A 25 -17.98 -8.29 -24.16
N ASP A 26 -18.13 -7.21 -23.40
CA ASP A 26 -17.01 -6.57 -22.73
C ASP A 26 -16.32 -7.58 -21.80
N THR A 27 -15.01 -7.71 -21.94
CA THR A 27 -14.21 -8.51 -21.03
C THR A 27 -13.96 -7.70 -19.74
N THR A 28 -14.29 -8.27 -18.58
CA THR A 28 -14.02 -7.58 -17.30
C THR A 28 -12.68 -7.98 -16.74
N LEU A 29 -11.86 -6.96 -16.39
CA LEU A 29 -10.65 -7.11 -15.57
C LEU A 29 -11.01 -6.80 -14.11
N ASN A 30 -10.97 -7.80 -13.24
CA ASN A 30 -11.31 -7.65 -11.83
C ASN A 30 -10.07 -7.33 -11.00
N VAL A 31 -10.03 -6.13 -10.41
CA VAL A 31 -8.97 -5.68 -9.52
C VAL A 31 -9.51 -5.69 -8.08
N VAL A 32 -8.90 -6.45 -7.19
CA VAL A 32 -9.30 -6.51 -5.79
C VAL A 32 -8.22 -5.87 -4.92
N THR A 33 -8.59 -4.86 -4.13
CA THR A 33 -7.63 -4.06 -3.37
C THR A 33 -7.80 -4.24 -1.87
N ALA A 34 -6.74 -4.64 -1.18
CA ALA A 34 -6.60 -4.32 0.24
C ALA A 34 -6.21 -2.84 0.38
N GLY A 35 -6.53 -2.23 1.51
CA GLY A 35 -6.29 -0.80 1.78
C GLY A 35 -7.59 -0.03 1.96
N ASP A 36 -7.45 1.26 2.18
CA ASP A 36 -8.58 2.17 2.36
C ASP A 36 -9.25 2.52 1.01
N GLN A 37 -10.36 3.26 1.06
CA GLN A 37 -11.17 3.60 -0.11
C GLN A 37 -10.36 4.30 -1.22
N ASN A 38 -9.35 5.09 -0.86
CA ASN A 38 -8.46 5.76 -1.81
C ASN A 38 -7.75 4.79 -2.78
N MET A 39 -7.50 3.53 -2.39
CA MET A 39 -6.94 2.50 -3.28
C MET A 39 -7.93 2.13 -4.38
N VAL A 40 -9.19 1.92 -4.01
CA VAL A 40 -10.28 1.63 -4.95
C VAL A 40 -10.50 2.81 -5.89
N ASP A 41 -10.52 4.02 -5.32
CA ASP A 41 -10.71 5.26 -6.09
C ASP A 41 -9.56 5.52 -7.07
N TYR A 42 -8.33 5.20 -6.68
CA TYR A 42 -7.19 5.28 -7.59
C TYR A 42 -7.36 4.36 -8.80
N VAL A 43 -7.77 3.12 -8.57
CA VAL A 43 -8.01 2.19 -9.67
C VAL A 43 -9.19 2.65 -10.53
N ASN A 44 -10.36 2.91 -9.92
CA ASN A 44 -11.59 3.21 -10.68
C ASN A 44 -11.53 4.58 -11.38
N ASN A 45 -10.99 5.61 -10.72
CA ASN A 45 -11.07 6.99 -11.21
C ASN A 45 -9.81 7.44 -11.98
N TYR A 46 -8.71 6.69 -11.86
CA TYR A 46 -7.46 7.08 -12.52
C TYR A 46 -6.92 6.01 -13.48
N LEU A 47 -6.79 4.76 -13.04
CA LEU A 47 -6.22 3.69 -13.88
C LEU A 47 -7.23 3.14 -14.89
N ALA A 48 -8.46 2.82 -14.45
CA ALA A 48 -9.47 2.18 -15.28
C ALA A 48 -9.76 2.97 -16.56
N PRO A 49 -10.05 4.30 -16.54
CA PRO A 49 -10.32 5.03 -17.77
C PRO A 49 -9.14 5.04 -18.76
N ARG A 50 -7.91 4.99 -18.26
CA ARG A 50 -6.70 4.92 -19.07
C ARG A 50 -6.54 3.56 -19.72
N PHE A 51 -6.72 2.50 -18.94
CA PHE A 51 -6.59 1.13 -19.42
C PHE A 51 -7.70 0.78 -20.44
N GLU A 52 -8.94 1.14 -20.15
CA GLU A 52 -10.09 0.92 -21.03
C GLU A 52 -9.94 1.66 -22.39
N LYS A 53 -9.38 2.87 -22.35
CA LYS A 53 -9.07 3.62 -23.58
C LYS A 53 -8.03 2.91 -24.45
N MET A 54 -7.06 2.25 -23.85
CA MET A 54 -6.00 1.49 -24.56
C MET A 54 -6.51 0.10 -25.01
N ASN A 55 -7.54 -0.44 -24.36
CA ASN A 55 -8.06 -1.77 -24.59
C ASN A 55 -9.60 -1.71 -24.86
N PRO A 56 -10.03 -1.27 -26.06
CA PRO A 56 -11.46 -1.23 -26.39
C PRO A 56 -12.14 -2.62 -26.21
N GLY A 57 -13.29 -2.64 -25.54
CA GLY A 57 -14.01 -3.89 -25.20
C GLY A 57 -13.54 -4.52 -23.87
N VAL A 58 -12.66 -3.85 -23.11
CA VAL A 58 -12.30 -4.23 -21.73
C VAL A 58 -12.92 -3.24 -20.76
N LYS A 59 -13.46 -3.75 -19.64
CA LYS A 59 -13.91 -2.97 -18.50
C LYS A 59 -13.10 -3.33 -17.26
N VAL A 60 -12.62 -2.34 -16.53
CA VAL A 60 -11.91 -2.53 -15.26
C VAL A 60 -12.87 -2.32 -14.10
N ARG A 61 -12.93 -3.29 -13.20
CA ARG A 61 -13.74 -3.23 -11.99
C ARG A 61 -12.87 -3.40 -10.76
N ALA A 62 -12.76 -2.35 -9.94
CA ALA A 62 -12.06 -2.43 -8.66
C ALA A 62 -13.03 -2.61 -7.50
N VAL A 63 -12.68 -3.50 -6.57
CA VAL A 63 -13.42 -3.77 -5.33
C VAL A 63 -12.44 -3.77 -4.15
N GLY A 64 -12.79 -3.03 -3.09
CA GLY A 64 -12.01 -2.97 -1.86
C GLY A 64 -12.39 -4.08 -0.87
N THR A 65 -11.41 -4.61 -0.15
CA THR A 65 -11.61 -5.60 0.92
C THR A 65 -11.40 -5.02 2.33
N GLY A 66 -11.03 -3.74 2.40
CA GLY A 66 -10.79 -3.01 3.64
C GLY A 66 -9.31 -2.85 3.99
N PRO A 67 -9.00 -2.06 5.03
CA PRO A 67 -7.66 -1.62 5.34
C PRO A 67 -6.76 -2.72 5.90
N GLY A 68 -5.46 -2.51 5.76
CA GLY A 68 -4.39 -3.26 6.41
C GLY A 68 -4.30 -4.72 6.00
N ASP A 69 -3.66 -5.51 6.86
CA ASP A 69 -3.48 -6.94 6.66
C ASP A 69 -4.82 -7.71 6.64
N ALA A 70 -5.85 -7.21 7.33
CA ALA A 70 -7.19 -7.80 7.30
C ALA A 70 -7.81 -7.78 5.90
N GLY A 71 -7.59 -6.71 5.13
CA GLY A 71 -8.00 -6.64 3.72
C GLY A 71 -7.27 -7.67 2.86
N SER A 72 -5.95 -7.79 3.01
CA SER A 72 -5.15 -8.81 2.32
C SER A 72 -5.55 -10.23 2.71
N GLN A 73 -5.93 -10.46 3.97
CA GLN A 73 -6.41 -11.74 4.46
C GLN A 73 -7.71 -12.18 3.76
N LYS A 74 -8.65 -11.26 3.54
CA LYS A 74 -9.89 -11.56 2.79
C LYS A 74 -9.60 -11.95 1.33
N ILE A 75 -8.61 -11.29 0.69
CA ILE A 75 -8.18 -11.66 -0.67
C ILE A 75 -7.58 -13.07 -0.66
N TYR A 76 -6.70 -13.36 0.30
CA TYR A 76 -6.12 -14.68 0.47
C TYR A 76 -7.21 -15.76 0.66
N GLU A 77 -8.16 -15.54 1.56
CA GLU A 77 -9.26 -16.48 1.84
C GLU A 77 -10.09 -16.78 0.58
N LYS A 78 -10.38 -15.75 -0.22
CA LYS A 78 -11.08 -15.88 -1.49
C LYS A 78 -10.30 -16.74 -2.49
N LEU A 79 -9.02 -16.43 -2.72
CA LEU A 79 -8.17 -17.18 -3.65
C LEU A 79 -7.95 -18.62 -3.17
N SER A 80 -7.72 -18.83 -1.88
CA SER A 80 -7.57 -20.16 -1.27
C SER A 80 -8.85 -21.00 -1.42
N ALA A 81 -10.03 -20.40 -1.23
CA ALA A 81 -11.31 -21.08 -1.44
C ALA A 81 -11.51 -21.51 -2.90
N GLN A 82 -11.20 -20.63 -3.86
CA GLN A 82 -11.30 -20.94 -5.30
C GLN A 82 -10.30 -22.02 -5.72
N SER A 83 -9.09 -21.98 -5.15
CA SER A 83 -8.07 -23.01 -5.37
C SER A 83 -8.55 -24.38 -4.86
N LYS A 84 -9.04 -24.44 -3.63
CA LYS A 84 -9.56 -25.68 -3.02
C LYS A 84 -10.79 -26.23 -3.76
N ALA A 85 -11.61 -25.38 -4.32
CA ALA A 85 -12.76 -25.76 -5.14
C ALA A 85 -12.37 -26.25 -6.54
N GLY A 86 -11.11 -26.17 -6.95
CA GLY A 86 -10.64 -26.53 -8.28
C GLY A 86 -11.20 -25.65 -9.39
N ALA A 87 -11.53 -24.37 -9.09
CA ALA A 87 -12.11 -23.45 -10.05
C ALA A 87 -11.18 -23.26 -11.26
N ALA A 88 -11.73 -23.39 -12.47
CA ALA A 88 -10.97 -23.28 -13.72
C ALA A 88 -10.49 -21.85 -13.99
N ALA A 89 -11.27 -20.84 -13.60
CA ALA A 89 -10.93 -19.42 -13.63
C ALA A 89 -11.28 -18.78 -12.30
N TRP A 90 -10.50 -17.79 -11.89
CA TRP A 90 -10.76 -17.04 -10.67
C TRP A 90 -11.32 -15.66 -10.99
N ASP A 91 -12.12 -15.13 -10.08
CA ASP A 91 -12.79 -13.83 -10.22
C ASP A 91 -11.92 -12.67 -9.67
N VAL A 92 -10.60 -12.86 -9.60
CA VAL A 92 -9.61 -11.85 -9.30
C VAL A 92 -8.50 -11.95 -10.35
N ASP A 93 -8.31 -10.90 -11.11
CA ASP A 93 -7.25 -10.83 -12.12
C ASP A 93 -6.02 -10.11 -11.59
N VAL A 94 -6.23 -9.03 -10.84
CA VAL A 94 -5.15 -8.29 -10.16
C VAL A 94 -5.49 -8.14 -8.69
N ALA A 95 -4.59 -8.54 -7.81
CA ALA A 95 -4.68 -8.31 -6.38
C ALA A 95 -3.74 -7.19 -5.94
N VAL A 96 -4.25 -6.22 -5.16
CA VAL A 96 -3.42 -5.21 -4.47
C VAL A 96 -3.35 -5.60 -3.00
N ILE A 97 -2.15 -5.96 -2.53
CA ILE A 97 -1.95 -6.66 -1.25
C ILE A 97 -0.75 -6.12 -0.47
N HIS A 98 -0.79 -6.30 0.85
CA HIS A 98 0.33 -5.99 1.75
C HIS A 98 1.38 -7.11 1.74
N GLN A 99 2.56 -6.84 2.31
CA GLN A 99 3.69 -7.76 2.36
C GLN A 99 3.32 -9.11 2.98
N ARG A 100 2.57 -9.12 4.10
CA ARG A 100 2.16 -10.36 4.77
C ARG A 100 1.26 -11.23 3.89
N GLY A 101 0.31 -10.61 3.20
CA GLY A 101 -0.56 -11.29 2.24
C GLY A 101 0.23 -11.88 1.07
N ALA A 102 1.17 -11.11 0.51
CA ALA A 102 2.04 -11.57 -0.58
C ALA A 102 2.87 -12.79 -0.14
N ALA A 103 3.54 -12.72 1.01
CA ALA A 103 4.34 -13.83 1.55
C ALA A 103 3.53 -15.13 1.69
N THR A 104 2.30 -15.02 2.23
CA THR A 104 1.40 -16.16 2.41
C THR A 104 0.95 -16.74 1.06
N MET A 105 0.51 -15.88 0.15
CA MET A 105 -0.03 -16.31 -1.15
C MET A 105 1.05 -16.93 -2.05
N VAL A 106 2.29 -16.42 -2.01
CA VAL A 106 3.42 -17.04 -2.73
C VAL A 106 3.72 -18.42 -2.15
N LYS A 107 3.80 -18.54 -0.82
CA LYS A 107 4.06 -19.82 -0.15
C LYS A 107 3.02 -20.90 -0.49
N GLU A 108 1.77 -20.50 -0.68
CA GLU A 108 0.66 -21.40 -1.01
C GLU A 108 0.41 -21.56 -2.52
N ASN A 109 1.32 -21.06 -3.36
CA ASN A 109 1.24 -21.14 -4.83
C ASN A 109 -0.08 -20.56 -5.40
N LEU A 110 -0.56 -19.45 -4.84
CA LEU A 110 -1.77 -18.75 -5.30
C LEU A 110 -1.47 -17.64 -6.31
N LEU A 111 -0.18 -17.26 -6.48
CA LEU A 111 0.28 -16.18 -7.36
C LEU A 111 1.17 -16.69 -8.48
N LEU A 112 1.12 -16.02 -9.62
CA LEU A 112 2.02 -16.25 -10.76
C LEU A 112 3.30 -15.41 -10.63
N PRO A 113 4.46 -15.92 -11.03
CA PRO A 113 5.70 -15.16 -11.17
C PRO A 113 5.70 -14.38 -12.49
N TYR A 114 5.04 -13.22 -12.52
CA TYR A 114 4.83 -12.42 -13.75
C TYR A 114 5.82 -11.26 -13.93
N ARG A 115 6.56 -10.86 -12.89
CA ARG A 115 7.34 -9.62 -12.89
C ARG A 115 8.37 -9.55 -14.02
N ASN A 116 8.97 -10.68 -14.39
CA ASN A 116 9.98 -10.72 -15.45
C ASN A 116 9.36 -10.67 -16.86
N ASP A 117 8.06 -10.92 -16.98
CA ASP A 117 7.33 -10.91 -18.25
C ASP A 117 6.88 -9.50 -18.64
N VAL A 118 6.89 -8.57 -17.68
CA VAL A 118 6.55 -7.16 -17.92
C VAL A 118 7.80 -6.29 -17.97
N SER A 119 7.88 -5.40 -18.97
CA SER A 119 9.05 -4.53 -19.20
C SER A 119 9.39 -3.63 -18.02
N VAL A 120 8.40 -3.22 -17.24
CA VAL A 120 8.53 -2.39 -16.05
C VAL A 120 9.12 -3.13 -14.84
N GLY A 121 9.15 -4.46 -14.86
CA GLY A 121 9.67 -5.28 -13.76
C GLY A 121 11.11 -4.98 -13.38
N LYS A 122 11.93 -4.59 -14.36
CA LYS A 122 13.34 -4.17 -14.18
C LYS A 122 13.52 -2.76 -13.59
N LEU A 123 12.46 -1.98 -13.50
CA LEU A 123 12.49 -0.61 -12.94
C LEU A 123 12.45 -0.60 -11.42
N VAL A 124 12.44 -1.76 -10.77
CA VAL A 124 12.37 -1.91 -9.32
C VAL A 124 13.55 -2.74 -8.84
N SER A 125 14.48 -2.10 -8.13
CA SER A 125 15.66 -2.75 -7.56
C SER A 125 15.60 -2.97 -6.06
N ARG A 126 14.65 -2.36 -5.36
CA ARG A 126 14.53 -2.39 -3.90
C ARG A 126 14.32 -3.80 -3.36
N ASP A 127 14.94 -4.11 -2.23
CA ASP A 127 14.80 -5.39 -1.53
C ASP A 127 13.35 -5.73 -1.20
N THR A 128 12.51 -4.74 -0.90
CA THR A 128 11.08 -4.96 -0.62
C THR A 128 10.28 -5.50 -1.81
N ALA A 129 10.80 -5.44 -3.04
CA ALA A 129 10.19 -6.09 -4.20
C ALA A 129 10.63 -7.57 -4.36
N LYS A 130 11.57 -8.02 -3.54
CA LYS A 130 12.11 -9.39 -3.55
C LYS A 130 11.84 -10.12 -2.24
N ASN A 131 11.73 -9.36 -1.16
CA ASN A 131 11.56 -9.89 0.18
C ASN A 131 10.39 -9.20 0.89
N ALA A 132 9.41 -9.97 1.31
CA ALA A 132 8.27 -9.53 2.08
C ALA A 132 8.31 -10.17 3.48
N LEU A 133 8.73 -9.42 4.49
CA LEU A 133 8.83 -9.88 5.87
C LEU A 133 9.68 -11.16 6.05
N GLY A 134 10.77 -11.29 5.29
CA GLY A 134 11.64 -12.46 5.31
C GLY A 134 11.26 -13.55 4.30
N ALA A 135 10.12 -13.46 3.64
CA ALA A 135 9.72 -14.39 2.59
C ALA A 135 10.19 -13.92 1.21
N ASN A 136 10.72 -14.84 0.40
CA ASN A 136 11.05 -14.57 -0.99
C ASN A 136 9.77 -14.39 -1.82
N VAL A 137 9.60 -13.20 -2.39
CA VAL A 137 8.50 -12.83 -3.31
C VAL A 137 9.04 -12.34 -4.66
N ASP A 138 10.31 -12.54 -4.92
CA ASP A 138 10.97 -12.12 -6.17
C ASP A 138 10.30 -12.78 -7.39
N GLY A 139 9.97 -11.97 -8.37
CA GLY A 139 9.21 -12.40 -9.55
C GLY A 139 7.68 -12.32 -9.41
N TYR A 140 7.10 -12.35 -8.20
CA TYR A 140 5.65 -12.46 -7.97
C TYR A 140 4.94 -11.14 -7.78
N VAL A 141 5.66 -10.06 -7.47
CA VAL A 141 5.06 -8.78 -7.11
C VAL A 141 5.77 -7.60 -7.77
N LEU A 142 5.00 -6.53 -8.03
CA LEU A 142 5.50 -5.19 -8.34
C LEU A 142 4.90 -4.20 -7.36
N PRO A 143 5.69 -3.32 -6.74
CA PRO A 143 5.16 -2.29 -5.86
C PRO A 143 4.25 -1.32 -6.61
N MET A 144 3.03 -1.13 -6.10
CA MET A 144 2.12 -0.08 -6.54
C MET A 144 2.66 1.29 -6.11
N PHE A 145 3.02 1.40 -4.85
CA PHE A 145 3.65 2.55 -4.23
C PHE A 145 4.41 2.13 -2.98
N HIS A 146 5.20 3.04 -2.44
CA HIS A 146 5.78 2.93 -1.11
C HIS A 146 5.16 3.95 -0.17
N SER A 147 4.93 3.54 1.08
CA SER A 147 4.65 4.45 2.18
C SER A 147 5.67 4.29 3.30
N GLN A 148 5.80 5.33 4.12
CA GLN A 148 6.76 5.42 5.20
C GLN A 148 6.05 5.92 6.46
N ILE A 149 6.33 5.33 7.61
CA ILE A 149 5.87 5.85 8.89
C ILE A 149 6.89 6.88 9.37
N ALA A 150 6.39 8.05 9.76
CA ALA A 150 7.19 9.14 10.30
C ALA A 150 6.44 9.81 11.46
N PHE A 151 7.10 10.64 12.26
CA PHE A 151 6.41 11.47 13.24
C PHE A 151 5.92 12.76 12.58
N ALA A 152 4.59 12.94 12.54
CA ALA A 152 4.00 14.24 12.27
C ALA A 152 4.02 15.08 13.53
N TYR A 153 4.29 16.38 13.38
CA TYR A 153 4.34 17.31 14.50
C TYR A 153 3.91 18.72 14.10
N ASN A 154 3.40 19.45 15.10
CA ASN A 154 3.10 20.87 14.97
C ASN A 154 4.36 21.69 15.39
N PRO A 155 5.03 22.39 14.48
CA PRO A 155 6.24 23.16 14.80
C PRO A 155 5.97 24.40 15.68
N ASP A 156 4.71 24.83 15.84
CA ASP A 156 4.36 25.90 16.75
C ASP A 156 4.46 25.45 18.22
N VAL A 157 4.25 24.16 18.48
CA VAL A 157 4.35 23.54 19.81
C VAL A 157 5.69 22.81 19.97
N VAL A 158 6.09 22.01 18.99
CA VAL A 158 7.30 21.20 19.03
C VAL A 158 8.45 21.96 18.32
N LYS A 159 9.04 22.93 19.01
CA LYS A 159 10.10 23.78 18.43
C LYS A 159 11.37 23.01 18.05
N THR A 160 11.69 21.96 18.79
CA THR A 160 12.82 21.08 18.52
C THR A 160 12.34 19.64 18.52
N PRO A 161 11.95 19.10 17.35
CA PRO A 161 11.44 17.74 17.27
C PRO A 161 12.55 16.71 17.58
N PRO A 162 12.24 15.63 18.32
CA PRO A 162 13.17 14.57 18.63
C PRO A 162 13.85 13.99 17.39
N LYS A 163 15.13 13.64 17.50
CA LYS A 163 15.94 13.03 16.43
C LYS A 163 16.06 11.51 16.60
N SER A 164 15.67 10.97 17.75
CA SER A 164 15.75 9.56 18.09
C SER A 164 14.60 9.14 19.03
N PHE A 165 14.39 7.85 19.19
CA PHE A 165 13.46 7.32 20.18
C PHE A 165 13.87 7.68 21.62
N THR A 166 15.17 7.80 21.90
CA THR A 166 15.67 8.26 23.20
C THR A 166 15.25 9.70 23.48
N GLU A 167 15.48 10.61 22.53
CA GLU A 167 15.03 12.00 22.66
C GLU A 167 13.51 12.10 22.72
N LEU A 168 12.75 11.25 22.00
CA LEU A 168 11.31 11.18 22.11
C LEU A 168 10.88 10.81 23.54
N ASN A 169 11.50 9.80 24.13
CA ASN A 169 11.18 9.36 25.49
C ASN A 169 11.43 10.47 26.53
N GLU A 170 12.51 11.23 26.35
CA GLU A 170 12.78 12.40 27.18
C GLU A 170 11.76 13.53 26.96
N TRP A 171 11.41 13.75 25.68
CA TRP A 171 10.47 14.82 25.30
C TRP A 171 9.07 14.59 25.88
N VAL A 172 8.53 13.36 25.80
CA VAL A 172 7.18 13.06 26.32
C VAL A 172 7.09 13.18 27.83
N ARG A 173 8.17 12.92 28.57
CA ARG A 173 8.22 13.10 30.02
C ARG A 173 8.15 14.59 30.40
N LYS A 174 8.71 15.47 29.57
CA LYS A 174 8.64 16.93 29.74
C LYS A 174 7.34 17.52 29.19
N ASN A 175 6.68 16.82 28.27
CA ASN A 175 5.45 17.26 27.59
C ASN A 175 4.38 16.14 27.64
N PRO A 176 3.89 15.80 28.85
CA PRO A 176 2.94 14.69 29.01
C PRO A 176 1.66 14.95 28.22
N LYS A 177 1.13 13.88 27.59
CA LYS A 177 -0.08 13.89 26.76
C LYS A 177 0.00 14.71 25.46
N GLN A 178 1.20 15.18 25.08
CA GLN A 178 1.41 15.87 23.81
C GLN A 178 1.84 14.93 22.66
N PHE A 179 2.05 13.65 22.95
CA PHE A 179 2.31 12.59 21.95
C PHE A 179 1.20 11.56 21.99
N GLY A 180 0.75 11.12 20.80
CA GLY A 180 -0.27 10.06 20.70
C GLY A 180 0.06 9.06 19.63
N TYR A 181 -0.33 7.78 19.85
CA TYR A 181 -0.25 6.73 18.85
C TYR A 181 -1.37 5.69 19.05
N ASN A 182 -1.67 4.91 18.01
CA ASN A 182 -2.88 4.07 17.96
C ASN A 182 -2.68 2.60 18.38
N GLY A 183 -1.58 2.27 19.05
CA GLY A 183 -1.29 0.89 19.44
C GLY A 183 -1.19 -0.05 18.23
N VAL A 184 -1.25 -1.36 18.48
CA VAL A 184 -1.10 -2.36 17.38
C VAL A 184 -2.43 -2.77 16.73
N LYS A 185 -3.56 -2.59 17.40
CA LYS A 185 -4.90 -2.91 16.85
C LYS A 185 -5.54 -1.78 16.06
N GLY A 186 -5.12 -0.55 16.33
CA GLY A 186 -5.70 0.65 15.73
C GLY A 186 -5.21 0.93 14.30
N GLY A 187 -4.18 0.25 13.82
CA GLY A 187 -3.64 0.43 12.47
C GLY A 187 -2.12 0.36 12.40
N MET A 188 -1.61 0.30 11.19
CA MET A 188 -0.20 0.02 10.92
C MET A 188 0.77 1.15 11.33
N SER A 189 0.33 2.40 11.51
CA SER A 189 1.22 3.45 12.04
C SER A 189 1.61 3.18 13.50
N GLY A 190 0.68 2.63 14.30
CA GLY A 190 0.98 2.18 15.65
C GLY A 190 1.85 0.92 15.67
N VAL A 191 1.57 -0.05 14.81
CA VAL A 191 2.43 -1.23 14.63
C VAL A 191 3.86 -0.80 14.28
N GLY A 192 4.02 0.16 13.36
CA GLY A 192 5.33 0.66 12.99
C GLY A 192 6.02 1.42 14.12
N PHE A 193 5.27 2.18 14.92
CA PHE A 193 5.82 2.80 16.11
C PHE A 193 6.34 1.76 17.11
N VAL A 194 5.55 0.73 17.40
CA VAL A 194 5.94 -0.35 18.34
C VAL A 194 7.13 -1.14 17.83
N THR A 195 7.16 -1.51 16.55
CA THR A 195 8.31 -2.22 15.96
C THR A 195 9.55 -1.33 15.91
N GLY A 196 9.41 -0.05 15.58
CA GLY A 196 10.49 0.94 15.65
C GLY A 196 11.04 1.12 17.06
N TRP A 197 10.17 1.11 18.09
CA TRP A 197 10.58 1.11 19.48
C TRP A 197 11.43 -0.11 19.83
N VAL A 198 10.97 -1.32 19.46
CA VAL A 198 11.75 -2.54 19.70
C VAL A 198 13.08 -2.48 18.96
N THR A 199 13.12 -2.02 17.72
CA THR A 199 14.36 -1.82 16.96
C THR A 199 15.31 -0.89 17.69
N ALA A 200 14.80 0.21 18.25
CA ALA A 200 15.61 1.22 18.94
C ALA A 200 16.21 0.73 20.27
N TYR A 201 15.47 -0.11 21.01
CA TYR A 201 15.86 -0.47 22.39
C TYR A 201 16.32 -1.91 22.57
N SER A 202 16.18 -2.79 21.58
CA SER A 202 16.61 -4.19 21.71
C SER A 202 18.06 -4.43 21.34
N GLY A 203 18.69 -3.55 20.56
CA GLY A 203 20.01 -3.81 19.96
C GLY A 203 19.99 -4.87 18.86
N MET A 204 18.80 -5.25 18.35
CA MET A 204 18.60 -6.36 17.42
C MET A 204 18.26 -5.92 16.00
N ALA A 205 18.51 -4.68 15.59
CA ALA A 205 18.03 -4.13 14.32
C ALA A 205 18.29 -5.06 13.12
N ASP A 206 19.52 -5.52 12.93
CA ASP A 206 19.88 -6.41 11.82
C ASP A 206 19.15 -7.78 11.89
N LYS A 207 19.03 -8.36 13.09
CA LYS A 207 18.28 -9.62 13.26
C LYS A 207 16.81 -9.46 12.95
N LEU A 208 16.22 -8.37 13.42
CA LEU A 208 14.80 -8.08 13.17
C LEU A 208 14.52 -7.92 11.68
N GLU A 209 15.41 -7.28 10.94
CA GLU A 209 15.25 -7.00 9.51
C GLU A 209 15.61 -8.19 8.62
N LYS A 210 16.69 -8.92 8.95
CA LYS A 210 17.31 -9.91 8.04
C LYS A 210 17.25 -11.34 8.56
N GLY A 211 16.97 -11.55 9.85
CA GLY A 211 17.04 -12.86 10.48
C GLY A 211 18.48 -13.36 10.67
N PRO A 212 18.68 -14.65 10.82
CA PRO A 212 17.63 -15.65 10.99
C PRO A 212 16.83 -15.47 12.29
N TYR A 213 15.62 -16.02 12.33
CA TYR A 213 14.80 -16.02 13.55
C TYR A 213 15.43 -16.88 14.65
N ASP A 214 15.44 -16.34 15.85
CA ASP A 214 15.95 -16.99 17.05
C ASP A 214 14.94 -16.77 18.20
N PRO A 215 14.20 -17.83 18.62
CA PRO A 215 13.21 -17.72 19.68
C PRO A 215 13.80 -17.33 21.04
N ALA A 216 15.12 -17.52 21.25
CA ALA A 216 15.81 -17.08 22.46
C ALA A 216 15.85 -15.55 22.62
N MET A 217 15.50 -14.81 21.58
CA MET A 217 15.43 -13.33 21.61
C MET A 217 14.11 -12.78 22.18
N LYS A 218 13.09 -13.62 22.44
CA LYS A 218 11.81 -13.17 23.02
C LYS A 218 11.96 -12.35 24.31
N PRO A 219 12.81 -12.74 25.29
CA PRO A 219 13.01 -11.94 26.50
C PRO A 219 13.58 -10.53 26.20
N VAL A 220 14.40 -10.37 25.16
CA VAL A 220 14.96 -9.07 24.76
C VAL A 220 13.84 -8.17 24.20
N ILE A 221 12.93 -8.71 23.39
CA ILE A 221 11.75 -8.03 22.89
C ILE A 221 10.85 -7.61 24.07
N GLU A 222 10.55 -8.50 24.99
CA GLU A 222 9.71 -8.22 26.15
C GLU A 222 10.32 -7.13 27.06
N LYS A 223 11.63 -7.15 27.24
CA LYS A 223 12.35 -6.09 28.01
C LYS A 223 12.22 -4.72 27.34
N SER A 224 12.35 -4.66 26.01
CA SER A 224 12.17 -3.40 25.27
C SER A 224 10.73 -2.87 25.42
N LEU A 225 9.73 -3.77 25.39
CA LEU A 225 8.31 -3.42 25.54
C LEU A 225 7.95 -3.00 26.98
N ALA A 226 8.69 -3.46 28.00
CA ALA A 226 8.50 -2.96 29.37
C ALA A 226 8.77 -1.44 29.44
N GLY A 227 9.80 -0.94 28.74
CA GLY A 227 10.06 0.49 28.62
C GLY A 227 8.95 1.24 27.86
N LEU A 228 8.31 0.59 26.87
CA LEU A 228 7.17 1.17 26.17
C LEU A 228 5.92 1.27 27.09
N LYS A 229 5.72 0.34 27.99
CA LYS A 229 4.64 0.41 29.00
C LYS A 229 4.82 1.63 29.92
N GLU A 230 6.04 1.90 30.34
CA GLU A 230 6.35 3.12 31.12
C GLU A 230 6.10 4.40 30.28
N PHE A 231 6.58 4.42 29.04
CA PHE A 231 6.35 5.51 28.09
C PHE A 231 4.86 5.83 27.93
N ASN A 232 4.01 4.81 27.89
CA ASN A 232 2.56 4.95 27.72
C ASN A 232 1.86 5.75 28.84
N GLN A 233 2.49 5.90 30.01
CA GLN A 233 1.93 6.75 31.08
C GLN A 233 1.90 8.24 30.67
N TYR A 234 2.75 8.65 29.74
CA TYR A 234 2.91 10.03 29.30
C TYR A 234 2.21 10.34 27.97
N VAL A 235 1.63 9.36 27.28
CA VAL A 235 1.07 9.52 25.95
C VAL A 235 -0.44 9.36 25.91
N VAL A 236 -1.05 9.62 24.75
CA VAL A 236 -2.46 9.39 24.46
C VAL A 236 -2.60 8.22 23.49
N MET A 237 -3.54 7.31 23.74
CA MET A 237 -3.89 6.29 22.75
C MET A 237 -4.91 6.87 21.77
N THR A 238 -4.57 6.87 20.49
CA THR A 238 -5.41 7.46 19.42
C THR A 238 -6.29 6.41 18.74
N PRO A 239 -7.46 6.78 18.19
CA PRO A 239 -8.40 5.83 17.60
C PRO A 239 -8.07 5.51 16.12
N GLY A 240 -6.88 4.96 15.85
CA GLY A 240 -6.47 4.55 14.51
C GLY A 240 -5.62 5.56 13.75
N ASN A 241 -5.20 5.19 12.52
CA ASN A 241 -4.33 6.04 11.69
C ASN A 241 -4.96 7.41 11.43
N ALA A 242 -6.22 7.44 10.96
CA ALA A 242 -6.95 8.68 10.71
C ALA A 242 -7.20 9.46 12.01
N GLY A 243 -7.50 8.76 13.11
CA GLY A 243 -7.72 9.38 14.40
C GLY A 243 -6.47 10.07 14.96
N THR A 244 -5.27 9.57 14.68
CA THR A 244 -4.02 10.25 15.03
C THR A 244 -3.90 11.59 14.29
N LEU A 245 -4.19 11.60 12.98
CA LEU A 245 -4.18 12.83 12.17
C LEU A 245 -5.25 13.83 12.63
N ASP A 246 -6.43 13.34 12.97
CA ASP A 246 -7.53 14.18 13.45
C ASP A 246 -7.21 14.85 14.80
N MET A 247 -6.62 14.12 15.75
CA MET A 247 -6.16 14.68 17.02
C MET A 247 -5.02 15.69 16.84
N LEU A 248 -4.11 15.46 15.86
CA LEU A 248 -3.10 16.45 15.47
C LEU A 248 -3.75 17.71 14.90
N ASN A 249 -4.77 17.56 14.04
CA ASN A 249 -5.51 18.68 13.46
C ASN A 249 -6.21 19.54 14.54
N ARG A 250 -6.83 18.88 15.52
CA ARG A 250 -7.52 19.58 16.63
C ARG A 250 -6.58 20.11 17.71
N GLY A 251 -5.28 19.82 17.62
CA GLY A 251 -4.29 20.22 18.62
C GLY A 251 -4.41 19.49 19.96
N GLU A 252 -5.10 18.34 19.99
CA GLU A 252 -5.22 17.49 21.20
C GLU A 252 -3.88 16.78 21.50
N ILE A 253 -3.08 16.53 20.47
CA ILE A 253 -1.69 16.10 20.56
C ILE A 253 -0.83 16.98 19.65
N ALA A 254 0.43 17.16 20.00
CA ALA A 254 1.38 17.95 19.21
C ALA A 254 2.25 17.10 18.28
N MET A 255 2.33 15.79 18.52
CA MET A 255 3.15 14.86 17.73
C MET A 255 2.59 13.43 17.79
N GLY A 256 2.79 12.66 16.70
CA GLY A 256 2.43 11.24 16.64
C GLY A 256 2.89 10.55 15.36
N PRO A 257 2.98 9.20 15.36
CA PRO A 257 3.34 8.43 14.16
C PRO A 257 2.18 8.40 13.16
N VAL A 258 2.49 8.70 11.91
CA VAL A 258 1.55 8.71 10.80
C VAL A 258 2.16 8.04 9.56
N TRP A 259 1.32 7.60 8.65
CA TRP A 259 1.74 7.31 7.28
C TRP A 259 1.96 8.62 6.52
N VAL A 260 3.12 8.76 5.89
CA VAL A 260 3.50 9.99 5.17
C VAL A 260 2.54 10.29 4.01
N ASP A 261 2.06 9.26 3.31
CA ASP A 261 1.07 9.41 2.25
C ASP A 261 -0.27 9.95 2.76
N MET A 262 -0.77 9.43 3.89
CA MET A 262 -1.99 9.94 4.52
C MET A 262 -1.78 11.40 5.00
N PHE A 263 -0.64 11.68 5.60
CA PHE A 263 -0.31 13.04 6.06
C PHE A 263 -0.35 14.03 4.90
N TYR A 264 0.36 13.78 3.80
CA TYR A 264 0.37 14.71 2.67
C TYR A 264 -0.97 14.78 1.93
N THR A 265 -1.75 13.70 1.92
CA THR A 265 -3.12 13.73 1.40
C THR A 265 -4.00 14.66 2.25
N TRP A 266 -3.95 14.55 3.57
CA TRP A 266 -4.71 15.42 4.47
C TRP A 266 -4.24 16.88 4.41
N MET A 267 -2.94 17.12 4.23
CA MET A 267 -2.41 18.46 3.97
C MET A 267 -2.98 19.05 2.67
N ALA A 268 -2.98 18.27 1.59
CA ALA A 268 -3.51 18.70 0.29
C ALA A 268 -5.02 18.97 0.33
N ASP A 269 -5.76 18.21 1.13
CA ASP A 269 -7.20 18.37 1.35
C ASP A 269 -7.55 19.52 2.33
N GLY A 270 -6.55 20.20 2.91
CA GLY A 270 -6.76 21.24 3.92
C GLY A 270 -7.29 20.72 5.28
N LYS A 271 -7.13 19.41 5.53
CA LYS A 271 -7.55 18.74 6.77
C LYS A 271 -6.50 18.81 7.88
N LEU A 272 -5.32 19.36 7.60
CA LEU A 272 -4.26 19.61 8.58
C LEU A 272 -3.79 21.05 8.48
N PRO A 273 -3.31 21.65 9.58
CA PRO A 273 -2.68 22.96 9.54
C PRO A 273 -1.50 22.99 8.55
N PRO A 274 -1.36 24.04 7.71
CA PRO A 274 -0.40 24.06 6.61
C PRO A 274 1.08 24.10 7.05
N ASN A 275 1.32 24.40 8.33
CA ASN A 275 2.66 24.41 8.91
C ASN A 275 3.09 23.07 9.51
N MET A 276 2.22 22.06 9.57
CA MET A 276 2.58 20.73 10.05
C MET A 276 3.74 20.13 9.26
N ARG A 277 4.57 19.33 9.91
CA ARG A 277 5.75 18.68 9.35
C ARG A 277 5.80 17.21 9.72
N VAL A 278 6.57 16.44 8.96
CA VAL A 278 6.91 15.05 9.28
C VAL A 278 8.42 14.87 9.39
N LYS A 279 8.85 13.90 10.20
CA LYS A 279 10.26 13.61 10.41
C LYS A 279 10.50 12.13 10.68
N LEU A 280 11.55 11.58 10.09
CA LEU A 280 12.13 10.30 10.48
C LEU A 280 13.12 10.47 11.64
N VAL A 281 13.10 9.52 12.56
CA VAL A 281 13.94 9.49 13.75
C VAL A 281 14.86 8.26 13.75
N ALA A 282 16.03 8.38 14.37
CA ALA A 282 16.95 7.25 14.53
C ALA A 282 16.40 6.20 15.54
N PRO A 283 16.67 4.90 15.34
CA PRO A 283 17.47 4.29 14.28
C PRO A 283 16.72 4.16 12.95
N GLY A 284 15.44 4.47 12.90
CA GLY A 284 14.60 4.43 11.73
C GLY A 284 13.17 4.03 12.06
N MET A 285 12.28 4.24 11.10
CA MET A 285 10.87 3.91 11.16
C MET A 285 10.52 2.96 10.03
N PRO A 286 9.60 2.01 10.25
CA PRO A 286 9.18 1.10 9.19
C PRO A 286 8.43 1.82 8.06
N GLY A 287 8.68 1.33 6.85
CA GLY A 287 7.89 1.62 5.67
C GLY A 287 7.54 0.32 4.94
N GLN A 288 6.52 0.36 4.08
CA GLN A 288 6.15 -0.80 3.30
C GLN A 288 5.57 -0.42 1.94
N PRO A 289 5.72 -1.27 0.92
CA PRO A 289 4.97 -1.18 -0.32
C PRO A 289 3.58 -1.78 -0.18
N MET A 290 2.67 -1.33 -1.04
CA MET A 290 1.57 -2.15 -1.51
C MET A 290 2.00 -2.80 -2.81
N TYR A 291 1.59 -4.05 -3.03
CA TYR A 291 1.97 -4.81 -4.21
C TYR A 291 0.81 -5.05 -5.15
N TYR A 292 1.08 -4.97 -6.45
CA TYR A 292 0.32 -5.68 -7.45
C TYR A 292 0.78 -7.13 -7.53
N ALA A 293 -0.15 -8.05 -7.58
CA ALA A 293 0.07 -9.49 -7.75
C ALA A 293 -0.95 -10.08 -8.71
N VAL A 294 -0.57 -11.14 -9.42
CA VAL A 294 -1.42 -11.84 -10.39
C VAL A 294 -1.75 -13.24 -9.84
N PRO A 295 -3.03 -13.57 -9.58
CA PRO A 295 -3.43 -14.91 -9.19
C PRO A 295 -3.23 -15.96 -10.31
N VAL A 296 -2.98 -17.23 -9.92
CA VAL A 296 -2.63 -18.31 -10.87
C VAL A 296 -3.72 -18.65 -11.91
N LYS A 297 -4.98 -18.26 -11.70
CA LYS A 297 -6.09 -18.48 -12.62
C LYS A 297 -6.73 -17.18 -13.11
N ALA A 298 -5.96 -16.09 -13.10
CA ALA A 298 -6.34 -14.79 -13.61
C ALA A 298 -6.35 -14.76 -15.16
N ASN A 299 -6.96 -13.73 -15.72
CA ASN A 299 -6.69 -13.32 -17.10
C ASN A 299 -5.30 -12.69 -17.15
N THR A 300 -4.26 -13.54 -17.21
CA THR A 300 -2.84 -13.16 -17.04
C THR A 300 -2.45 -12.03 -17.99
N LYS A 301 -2.79 -12.13 -19.28
CA LYS A 301 -2.42 -11.13 -20.27
C LYS A 301 -2.95 -9.73 -19.92
N LEU A 302 -4.25 -9.61 -19.61
CA LEU A 302 -4.83 -8.32 -19.25
C LEU A 302 -4.30 -7.82 -17.90
N ALA A 303 -4.06 -8.72 -16.95
CA ALA A 303 -3.47 -8.37 -15.64
C ALA A 303 -2.06 -7.79 -15.80
N GLU A 304 -1.21 -8.41 -16.59
CA GLU A 304 0.16 -7.94 -16.87
C GLU A 304 0.16 -6.59 -17.61
N GLU A 305 -0.69 -6.43 -18.62
CA GLU A 305 -0.85 -5.15 -19.34
C GLU A 305 -1.34 -4.04 -18.41
N PHE A 306 -2.29 -4.33 -17.50
CA PHE A 306 -2.77 -3.38 -16.52
C PHE A 306 -1.67 -2.98 -15.52
N ILE A 307 -0.92 -3.95 -15.01
CA ILE A 307 0.17 -3.70 -14.08
C ILE A 307 1.30 -2.94 -14.78
N ALA A 308 1.61 -3.27 -16.02
CA ALA A 308 2.59 -2.55 -16.82
C ALA A 308 2.22 -1.06 -17.00
N LEU A 309 0.94 -0.77 -17.27
CA LEU A 309 0.43 0.61 -17.29
C LEU A 309 0.56 1.26 -15.92
N ALA A 310 0.05 0.61 -14.86
CA ALA A 310 -0.02 1.15 -13.50
C ALA A 310 1.37 1.45 -12.90
N THR A 311 2.40 0.72 -13.33
CA THR A 311 3.78 0.87 -12.87
C THR A 311 4.70 1.54 -13.89
N SER A 312 4.16 2.04 -15.01
CA SER A 312 4.93 2.84 -15.96
C SER A 312 5.41 4.15 -15.32
N PRO A 313 6.59 4.68 -15.70
CA PRO A 313 7.11 5.92 -15.13
C PRO A 313 6.14 7.10 -15.21
N GLU A 314 5.40 7.23 -16.31
CA GLU A 314 4.41 8.27 -16.54
C GLU A 314 3.25 8.18 -15.51
N VAL A 315 2.69 6.99 -15.35
CA VAL A 315 1.57 6.75 -14.44
C VAL A 315 2.01 6.85 -12.98
N GLN A 316 3.21 6.41 -12.66
CA GLN A 316 3.81 6.58 -11.33
C GLN A 316 4.02 8.06 -10.99
N ALA A 317 4.54 8.85 -11.92
CA ALA A 317 4.75 10.29 -11.73
C ALA A 317 3.41 11.04 -11.55
N GLU A 318 2.48 10.87 -12.48
CA GLU A 318 1.21 11.63 -12.48
C GLU A 318 0.21 11.09 -11.45
N GLY A 319 0.07 9.77 -11.37
CA GLY A 319 -0.90 9.11 -10.50
C GLY A 319 -0.41 9.00 -9.06
N ILE A 320 0.70 8.32 -8.84
CA ILE A 320 1.20 8.03 -7.50
C ILE A 320 1.76 9.29 -6.83
N VAL A 321 2.69 10.00 -7.49
CA VAL A 321 3.37 11.12 -6.87
C VAL A 321 2.52 12.38 -6.86
N LYS A 322 2.10 12.88 -8.02
CA LYS A 322 1.41 14.19 -8.09
C LYS A 322 -0.01 14.14 -7.53
N ARG A 323 -0.78 13.07 -7.85
CA ARG A 323 -2.19 13.00 -7.47
C ARG A 323 -2.42 12.48 -6.07
N PHE A 324 -1.67 11.45 -5.65
CA PHE A 324 -1.88 10.80 -4.36
C PHE A 324 -0.81 11.12 -3.30
N ASN A 325 0.23 11.87 -3.65
CA ASN A 325 1.32 12.26 -2.75
C ASN A 325 2.03 11.06 -2.10
N TRP A 326 2.16 9.96 -2.83
CA TRP A 326 2.83 8.74 -2.38
C TRP A 326 4.23 8.64 -2.99
N TYR A 327 5.11 7.90 -2.33
CA TYR A 327 6.38 7.54 -2.95
C TYR A 327 6.16 6.52 -4.07
N PRO A 328 6.89 6.63 -5.19
CA PRO A 328 6.71 5.74 -6.32
C PRO A 328 7.02 4.29 -5.94
N GLY A 329 6.29 3.35 -6.54
CA GLY A 329 6.55 1.92 -6.42
C GLY A 329 7.83 1.49 -7.16
N ILE A 330 8.14 2.14 -8.30
CA ILE A 330 9.40 1.96 -9.03
C ILE A 330 10.52 2.82 -8.43
N ASP A 331 11.76 2.55 -8.81
CA ASP A 331 12.90 3.33 -8.35
C ASP A 331 12.78 4.79 -8.82
N ALA A 332 12.95 5.73 -7.90
CA ALA A 332 12.71 7.16 -8.13
C ALA A 332 13.53 7.73 -9.32
N LYS A 333 14.73 7.19 -9.59
CA LYS A 333 15.54 7.56 -10.76
C LYS A 333 14.81 7.41 -12.10
N ASN A 334 13.84 6.48 -12.18
CA ASN A 334 13.04 6.28 -13.40
C ASN A 334 11.96 7.36 -13.59
N LEU A 335 11.80 8.27 -12.64
CA LEU A 335 10.92 9.43 -12.73
C LEU A 335 11.66 10.73 -13.16
N GLU A 336 12.96 10.66 -13.39
CA GLU A 336 13.71 11.81 -13.93
C GLU A 336 13.09 12.31 -15.22
N GLY A 337 12.86 13.63 -15.30
CA GLY A 337 12.17 14.27 -16.44
C GLY A 337 10.66 14.03 -16.54
N LYS A 338 10.05 13.23 -15.64
CA LYS A 338 8.60 13.01 -15.55
C LYS A 338 7.94 13.84 -14.46
N LEU A 339 8.70 14.22 -13.44
CA LEU A 339 8.27 15.13 -12.38
C LEU A 339 8.92 16.50 -12.60
N ASP A 340 8.13 17.57 -12.49
CA ASP A 340 8.68 18.91 -12.38
C ASP A 340 9.39 19.11 -11.03
N GLU A 341 10.22 20.16 -10.97
CA GLU A 341 11.01 20.47 -9.78
C GLU A 341 10.13 20.72 -8.54
N ALA A 342 8.96 21.30 -8.72
CA ALA A 342 8.03 21.59 -7.62
C ALA A 342 7.45 20.30 -7.03
N ALA A 343 7.03 19.36 -7.86
CA ALA A 343 6.54 18.05 -7.41
C ALA A 343 7.63 17.25 -6.72
N TRP A 344 8.86 17.28 -7.25
CA TRP A 344 10.02 16.62 -6.64
C TRP A 344 10.36 17.22 -5.27
N LYS A 345 10.43 18.55 -5.16
CA LYS A 345 10.65 19.25 -3.90
C LYS A 345 9.54 18.97 -2.88
N LYS A 346 8.28 18.93 -3.31
CA LYS A 346 7.15 18.63 -2.44
C LYS A 346 7.24 17.20 -1.86
N LEU A 347 7.59 16.21 -2.68
CA LEU A 347 7.69 14.81 -2.26
C LEU A 347 8.75 14.60 -1.15
N PHE A 348 9.84 15.38 -1.18
CA PHE A 348 10.96 15.28 -0.26
C PHE A 348 11.13 16.51 0.62
N ALA A 349 10.06 17.29 0.85
CA ALA A 349 10.12 18.54 1.60
C ALA A 349 10.60 18.36 3.04
N ASP A 350 10.13 17.31 3.71
CA ASP A 350 10.39 17.04 5.13
C ASP A 350 11.30 15.82 5.36
N ILE A 351 11.31 14.89 4.43
CA ILE A 351 12.08 13.64 4.48
C ILE A 351 12.89 13.53 3.20
N SER A 352 14.18 13.75 3.29
CA SER A 352 15.06 13.67 2.12
C SER A 352 15.22 12.22 1.61
N PRO A 353 15.67 12.02 0.36
CA PRO A 353 16.07 10.70 -0.12
C PRO A 353 17.10 10.01 0.78
N ASP A 354 18.05 10.76 1.32
CA ASP A 354 19.06 10.25 2.25
C ASP A 354 18.45 9.80 3.59
N ASP A 355 17.47 10.55 4.11
CA ASP A 355 16.73 10.13 5.31
C ASP A 355 15.95 8.84 5.04
N LEU A 356 15.31 8.70 3.88
CA LEU A 356 14.61 7.46 3.51
C LEU A 356 15.60 6.29 3.37
N GLN A 357 16.76 6.51 2.80
CA GLN A 357 17.77 5.47 2.64
C GLN A 357 18.35 5.01 3.99
N THR A 358 18.59 5.92 4.93
CA THR A 358 19.28 5.63 6.19
C THR A 358 18.33 5.26 7.33
N LYS A 359 17.12 5.86 7.36
CA LYS A 359 16.11 5.72 8.43
C LYS A 359 14.80 5.08 7.98
N GLY A 360 14.58 4.89 6.68
CA GLY A 360 13.47 4.08 6.16
C GLY A 360 13.81 2.60 6.34
N LYS A 361 13.14 1.91 7.27
CA LYS A 361 13.40 0.52 7.60
C LYS A 361 12.30 -0.39 7.06
N PRO A 362 12.57 -1.66 6.76
CA PRO A 362 11.50 -2.64 6.58
C PRO A 362 10.85 -2.95 7.93
N PHE A 363 9.66 -3.54 7.90
CA PHE A 363 9.15 -4.23 9.08
C PHE A 363 10.03 -5.46 9.40
N PRO A 364 10.06 -5.90 10.67
CA PRO A 364 10.75 -7.12 11.04
C PRO A 364 10.30 -8.33 10.21
N ILE A 365 11.17 -9.34 10.05
CA ILE A 365 10.77 -10.61 9.45
C ILE A 365 9.58 -11.21 10.21
N ALA A 366 8.72 -11.95 9.52
CA ALA A 366 7.42 -12.39 10.02
C ALA A 366 7.44 -13.03 11.41
N PRO A 367 8.39 -13.93 11.79
CA PRO A 367 8.42 -14.49 13.13
C PRO A 367 8.64 -13.45 14.22
N TYR A 368 9.60 -12.53 14.04
CA TYR A 368 9.84 -11.45 15.01
C TYR A 368 8.69 -10.44 15.03
N PHE A 369 8.11 -10.13 13.87
CA PHE A 369 6.94 -9.28 13.78
C PHE A 369 5.79 -9.82 14.65
N ASN A 370 5.49 -11.12 14.52
CA ASN A 370 4.45 -11.77 15.32
C ASN A 370 4.79 -11.75 16.82
N ASP A 371 6.03 -12.10 17.18
CA ASP A 371 6.47 -12.08 18.59
C ASP A 371 6.32 -10.69 19.23
N ILE A 372 6.65 -9.63 18.48
CA ILE A 372 6.51 -8.25 18.96
C ILE A 372 5.04 -7.91 19.23
N LEU A 373 4.15 -8.23 18.28
CA LEU A 373 2.72 -7.91 18.40
C LEU A 373 2.08 -8.71 19.56
N GLU A 374 2.35 -9.99 19.66
CA GLU A 374 1.86 -10.84 20.75
C GLU A 374 2.38 -10.36 22.13
N ALA A 375 3.67 -10.03 22.21
CA ALA A 375 4.26 -9.53 23.45
C ALA A 375 3.69 -8.15 23.84
N TYR A 376 3.45 -7.25 22.85
CA TYR A 376 2.79 -5.97 23.10
C TYR A 376 1.39 -6.16 23.70
N GLU A 377 0.56 -6.99 23.08
CA GLU A 377 -0.79 -7.27 23.59
C GLU A 377 -0.77 -7.80 25.02
N ARG A 378 0.14 -8.72 25.31
CA ARG A 378 0.25 -9.35 26.64
C ARG A 378 0.84 -8.43 27.71
N LYS A 379 1.80 -7.58 27.37
CA LYS A 379 2.63 -6.83 28.36
C LYS A 379 2.33 -5.34 28.43
N VAL A 380 1.83 -4.74 27.35
CA VAL A 380 1.71 -3.29 27.22
C VAL A 380 0.26 -2.84 27.14
N ALA A 381 -0.57 -3.53 26.35
CA ALA A 381 -1.96 -3.15 26.12
C ALA A 381 -2.89 -3.50 27.30
N ASN A 382 -2.47 -4.43 28.19
CA ASN A 382 -3.22 -4.87 29.40
C ASN A 382 -2.74 -4.18 30.67
#